data_69c852f88bf30f347dfabb835e64ad3f
#
_entry.id   69c852f88bf30f347dfabb835e64ad3f
#
_cell.length_a   1.000
_cell.length_b   1.000
_cell.length_c   1.000
_cell.angle_alpha   90.00
_cell.angle_beta   90.00
_cell.angle_gamma   90.00
#
_symmetry.space_group_name_H-M   'P 1'
#
loop_
_entity.id
_entity.type
_entity.pdbx_description
1 polymer ?
#
loop_
_entity_poly.entity_id
_entity_poly.type
_entity_poly.pdbx_seq_one_letter_code
_entity_poly.pdbx_strand_id
1 'polypeptide(L)'
;MNKFLVTAMIAAPLWAQAPAANSSAAGALPPPGGSIQEDGARAGRAGRGRGPQVPQGPTPRLPDGKPDFSGVWRPDNGLVGDITRILKPGDQILLKPEYEKIMKSRKAGQDPEANCLPTGVPRMAPYPWTIATAPGKLFFLFEGNIHSYRQIFMDGRQHSKDPDPTWYGESIGHWEGDTLVIDTIGFNELFWFDFAGHPHTEKLHVVERYTRSDLGNLVEEILIDDPGAYQKPFTLIAHNRLDPKGEIMEYICQEDNQDPAHIVGPVRPL
;
A
#
# COMPACT_ATOMS: atom_id res chain seq x y z
N MET A 1 58.76 30.91 24.29
CA MET A 1 57.97 31.74 23.36
C MET A 1 58.28 31.25 21.93
N ASN A 2 57.48 30.48 21.34
CA ASN A 2 57.43 30.23 19.88
C ASN A 2 56.02 29.71 19.52
N LYS A 3 55.26 30.57 18.86
CA LYS A 3 53.94 30.26 18.33
C LYS A 3 54.11 29.66 16.93
N PHE A 4 53.75 28.42 16.72
CA PHE A 4 53.57 27.85 15.37
C PHE A 4 52.12 28.05 14.93
N LEU A 5 51.93 28.89 13.91
CA LEU A 5 50.70 28.97 13.12
C LEU A 5 50.69 27.78 12.16
N VAL A 6 49.67 26.93 12.24
CA VAL A 6 49.39 25.94 11.25
C VAL A 6 48.25 26.46 10.37
N THR A 7 48.59 26.80 9.13
CA THR A 7 47.61 27.19 8.10
C THR A 7 47.08 25.95 7.44
N ALA A 8 45.79 25.64 7.67
CA ALA A 8 45.07 24.55 6.99
C ALA A 8 44.60 25.05 5.62
N MET A 9 45.17 24.52 4.55
CA MET A 9 44.63 24.68 3.19
C MET A 9 43.43 23.74 3.00
N ILE A 10 42.25 24.32 2.78
CA ILE A 10 41.04 23.59 2.40
C ILE A 10 41.06 23.51 0.86
N ALA A 11 41.28 22.32 0.33
CA ALA A 11 41.11 22.03 -1.08
C ALA A 11 39.62 21.78 -1.38
N ALA A 12 39.00 22.61 -2.22
CA ALA A 12 37.66 22.41 -2.72
C ALA A 12 37.68 21.40 -3.89
N PRO A 13 36.71 20.45 -3.98
CA PRO A 13 36.65 19.56 -5.12
C PRO A 13 36.10 20.30 -6.36
N LEU A 14 36.84 20.20 -7.48
CA LEU A 14 36.35 20.59 -8.80
C LEU A 14 35.25 19.63 -9.25
N TRP A 15 34.03 20.13 -9.37
CA TRP A 15 32.97 19.45 -10.08
C TRP A 15 33.14 19.73 -11.59
N ALA A 16 33.40 18.68 -12.35
CA ALA A 16 33.46 18.76 -13.80
C ALA A 16 32.07 19.06 -14.35
N GLN A 17 31.91 20.18 -15.04
CA GLN A 17 30.70 20.53 -15.77
C GLN A 17 30.60 19.67 -17.02
N ALA A 18 29.49 18.94 -17.20
CA ALA A 18 29.16 18.26 -18.44
C ALA A 18 28.78 19.29 -19.51
N PRO A 19 29.10 19.04 -20.79
CA PRO A 19 28.78 19.97 -21.87
C PRO A 19 27.26 20.02 -22.13
N ALA A 20 26.75 21.23 -22.34
CA ALA A 20 25.37 21.50 -22.69
C ALA A 20 24.98 20.83 -24.02
N ALA A 21 23.95 20.02 -24.03
CA ALA A 21 23.36 19.47 -25.22
C ALA A 21 22.54 20.57 -25.94
N ASN A 22 22.83 20.74 -27.26
CA ASN A 22 22.09 21.64 -28.14
C ASN A 22 20.63 21.27 -28.27
N SER A 23 19.75 22.15 -27.83
CA SER A 23 18.30 22.09 -28.10
C SER A 23 18.01 22.77 -29.45
N SER A 24 17.72 21.99 -30.45
CA SER A 24 17.06 22.50 -31.68
C SER A 24 16.21 21.39 -32.29
N ALA A 25 14.95 21.38 -32.01
CA ALA A 25 13.81 21.03 -32.86
C ALA A 25 12.51 21.14 -32.09
N ALA A 26 11.94 22.33 -31.99
CA ALA A 26 10.53 22.50 -31.57
C ALA A 26 9.66 22.11 -32.79
N GLY A 27 9.14 20.89 -32.79
CA GLY A 27 8.04 20.47 -33.67
C GLY A 27 6.73 20.96 -33.09
N ALA A 28 6.01 21.83 -33.82
CA ALA A 28 4.70 22.32 -33.42
C ALA A 28 3.66 21.19 -33.32
N LEU A 29 2.92 21.16 -32.24
CA LEU A 29 1.76 20.27 -32.07
C LEU A 29 0.61 20.74 -32.98
N PRO A 30 -0.14 19.81 -33.60
CA PRO A 30 -1.32 20.16 -34.41
C PRO A 30 -2.48 20.62 -33.50
N PRO A 31 -3.39 21.46 -34.04
CA PRO A 31 -4.50 22.00 -33.24
C PRO A 31 -5.56 20.94 -32.92
N PRO A 32 -6.28 21.06 -31.83
CA PRO A 32 -7.38 20.16 -31.46
C PRO A 32 -8.64 20.51 -32.28
N GLY A 33 -9.04 19.61 -33.14
CA GLY A 33 -10.31 19.76 -33.88
C GLY A 33 -10.45 18.68 -34.94
N GLY A 34 -11.01 17.55 -34.57
CA GLY A 34 -11.44 16.50 -35.48
C GLY A 34 -12.55 15.69 -34.81
N SER A 35 -13.79 15.85 -35.29
CA SER A 35 -14.96 15.05 -34.94
C SER A 35 -14.67 13.57 -35.16
N ILE A 36 -14.84 12.77 -34.11
CA ILE A 36 -14.75 11.29 -34.21
C ILE A 36 -16.08 10.81 -34.81
N GLN A 37 -16.05 10.37 -36.05
CA GLN A 37 -17.11 9.58 -36.65
C GLN A 37 -17.08 8.18 -36.04
N GLU A 38 -18.22 7.77 -35.48
CA GLU A 38 -18.44 6.39 -35.02
C GLU A 38 -18.59 5.46 -36.25
N ASP A 39 -17.49 4.90 -36.73
CA ASP A 39 -17.55 3.74 -37.63
C ASP A 39 -17.58 2.46 -36.80
N GLY A 40 -18.77 1.86 -36.74
CA GLY A 40 -19.03 0.58 -36.13
C GLY A 40 -18.29 -0.58 -36.81
N ALA A 41 -17.04 -0.80 -36.47
CA ALA A 41 -16.33 -2.03 -36.80
C ALA A 41 -16.47 -3.02 -35.64
N ARG A 42 -17.23 -4.08 -35.83
CA ARG A 42 -17.23 -5.30 -35.03
C ARG A 42 -15.80 -5.86 -34.97
N ALA A 43 -15.01 -5.36 -34.03
CA ALA A 43 -13.76 -6.02 -33.66
C ALA A 43 -14.10 -7.36 -33.00
N GLY A 44 -13.67 -8.43 -33.63
CA GLY A 44 -13.82 -9.79 -33.15
C GLY A 44 -13.34 -9.92 -31.71
N ARG A 45 -14.05 -10.70 -30.93
CA ARG A 45 -13.73 -11.14 -29.58
C ARG A 45 -12.36 -11.82 -29.59
N ALA A 46 -11.30 -11.03 -29.58
CA ALA A 46 -9.95 -11.52 -29.31
C ALA A 46 -10.02 -12.17 -27.91
N GLY A 47 -9.64 -13.43 -27.84
CA GLY A 47 -9.72 -14.23 -26.64
C GLY A 47 -9.13 -13.46 -25.46
N ARG A 48 -9.86 -13.42 -24.34
CA ARG A 48 -9.36 -12.98 -23.05
C ARG A 48 -8.09 -13.78 -22.80
N GLY A 49 -6.94 -13.15 -22.99
CA GLY A 49 -5.64 -13.74 -22.65
C GLY A 49 -5.77 -14.27 -21.22
N ARG A 50 -5.44 -15.52 -20.99
CA ARG A 50 -5.30 -16.08 -19.64
C ARG A 50 -4.32 -15.17 -18.93
N GLY A 51 -4.77 -14.51 -17.85
CA GLY A 51 -3.88 -13.79 -16.96
C GLY A 51 -2.70 -14.68 -16.54
N PRO A 52 -1.61 -14.12 -16.00
CA PRO A 52 -0.45 -14.90 -15.57
C PRO A 52 -0.92 -16.10 -14.75
N GLN A 53 -0.48 -17.30 -15.16
CA GLN A 53 -0.87 -18.50 -14.40
C GLN A 53 -0.20 -18.44 -13.04
N VAL A 54 -1.01 -18.53 -11.99
CA VAL A 54 -0.52 -18.63 -10.61
C VAL A 54 0.32 -19.89 -10.51
N PRO A 55 1.59 -19.82 -10.06
CA PRO A 55 2.45 -20.99 -9.95
C PRO A 55 1.85 -21.99 -8.96
N GLN A 56 1.96 -23.27 -9.29
CA GLN A 56 1.44 -24.36 -8.47
C GLN A 56 2.57 -25.12 -7.81
N GLY A 57 2.37 -25.57 -6.60
CA GLY A 57 3.35 -26.35 -5.86
C GLY A 57 3.19 -26.19 -4.34
N PRO A 58 3.95 -26.94 -3.55
CA PRO A 58 3.94 -26.82 -2.09
C PRO A 58 4.48 -25.45 -1.66
N THR A 59 4.08 -25.00 -0.48
CA THR A 59 4.60 -23.80 0.17
C THR A 59 6.12 -23.91 0.33
N PRO A 60 6.92 -22.97 -0.25
CA PRO A 60 8.36 -22.92 -0.03
C PRO A 60 8.68 -22.63 1.44
N ARG A 61 9.84 -23.08 1.90
CA ARG A 61 10.26 -22.86 3.29
C ARG A 61 11.66 -22.28 3.36
N LEU A 62 11.85 -21.43 4.35
CA LEU A 62 13.13 -20.90 4.76
C LEU A 62 13.95 -21.98 5.48
N PRO A 63 15.29 -21.80 5.67
CA PRO A 63 16.14 -22.76 6.36
C PRO A 63 15.71 -23.08 7.80
N ASP A 64 15.00 -22.17 8.47
CA ASP A 64 14.42 -22.35 9.81
C ASP A 64 13.09 -23.11 9.81
N GLY A 65 12.61 -23.53 8.63
CA GLY A 65 11.37 -24.27 8.43
C GLY A 65 10.13 -23.40 8.32
N LYS A 66 10.22 -22.09 8.52
CA LYS A 66 9.07 -21.17 8.34
C LYS A 66 8.70 -21.03 6.87
N PRO A 67 7.43 -20.75 6.54
CA PRO A 67 7.05 -20.42 5.17
C PRO A 67 7.89 -19.26 4.64
N ASP A 68 8.36 -19.39 3.42
CA ASP A 68 9.03 -18.31 2.72
C ASP A 68 7.97 -17.41 2.07
N PHE A 69 7.91 -16.15 2.46
CA PHE A 69 7.00 -15.15 1.89
C PHE A 69 7.67 -14.25 0.86
N SER A 70 8.88 -14.59 0.42
CA SER A 70 9.57 -13.85 -0.64
C SER A 70 8.82 -13.91 -1.98
N GLY A 71 9.11 -12.94 -2.84
CA GLY A 71 8.48 -12.74 -4.13
C GLY A 71 7.58 -11.52 -4.17
N VAL A 72 7.06 -11.21 -5.35
CA VAL A 72 6.12 -10.11 -5.56
C VAL A 72 4.70 -10.64 -5.50
N TRP A 73 3.91 -10.08 -4.61
CA TRP A 73 2.52 -10.45 -4.40
C TRP A 73 1.59 -9.43 -5.06
N ARG A 74 0.55 -9.92 -5.74
CA ARG A 74 -0.50 -9.10 -6.34
C ARG A 74 -1.84 -9.42 -5.67
N PRO A 75 -2.53 -8.43 -5.13
CA PRO A 75 -3.85 -8.65 -4.54
C PRO A 75 -4.85 -9.04 -5.63
N ASP A 76 -5.71 -10.00 -5.31
CA ASP A 76 -6.76 -10.53 -6.21
C ASP A 76 -8.01 -9.64 -6.22
N ASN A 77 -8.32 -9.10 -5.07
CA ASN A 77 -9.48 -8.26 -4.82
C ASN A 77 -8.98 -7.02 -4.06
N GLY A 78 -9.05 -5.89 -4.70
CA GLY A 78 -8.52 -4.68 -4.10
C GLY A 78 -9.19 -4.33 -2.78
N LEU A 79 -8.37 -4.19 -1.74
CA LEU A 79 -8.72 -3.47 -0.51
C LEU A 79 -9.06 -1.99 -0.78
N VAL A 80 -9.08 -1.57 -2.02
CA VAL A 80 -9.15 -0.17 -2.43
C VAL A 80 -10.57 0.34 -2.54
N GLY A 81 -11.48 -0.48 -3.10
CA GLY A 81 -12.82 0.00 -3.47
C GLY A 81 -13.77 0.11 -2.28
N ASP A 82 -14.13 -1.04 -1.74
CA ASP A 82 -15.10 -1.18 -0.66
C ASP A 82 -14.77 -2.45 0.13
N ILE A 83 -14.35 -2.28 1.38
CA ILE A 83 -13.97 -3.39 2.26
C ILE A 83 -15.12 -4.37 2.55
N THR A 84 -16.37 -3.98 2.33
CA THR A 84 -17.50 -4.91 2.49
C THR A 84 -17.43 -6.09 1.54
N ARG A 85 -16.73 -5.96 0.40
CA ARG A 85 -16.58 -7.03 -0.62
C ARG A 85 -15.64 -8.15 -0.19
N ILE A 86 -14.80 -7.89 0.78
CA ILE A 86 -13.84 -8.85 1.34
C ILE A 86 -14.12 -9.17 2.80
N LEU A 87 -15.30 -8.82 3.27
CA LEU A 87 -15.74 -9.12 4.63
C LEU A 87 -15.84 -10.63 4.83
N LYS A 88 -15.34 -11.12 5.95
CA LYS A 88 -15.44 -12.53 6.34
C LYS A 88 -16.92 -12.96 6.40
N PRO A 89 -17.31 -14.10 5.83
CA PRO A 89 -18.68 -14.58 5.90
C PRO A 89 -19.21 -14.65 7.35
N GLY A 90 -20.34 -13.98 7.58
CA GLY A 90 -20.96 -13.89 8.92
C GLY A 90 -20.60 -12.64 9.71
N ASP A 91 -19.56 -11.91 9.31
CA ASP A 91 -19.23 -10.63 9.93
C ASP A 91 -20.08 -9.50 9.36
N GLN A 92 -20.09 -8.37 10.08
CA GLN A 92 -20.85 -7.18 9.70
C GLN A 92 -20.05 -5.93 10.11
N ILE A 93 -19.99 -4.96 9.20
CA ILE A 93 -19.44 -3.65 9.48
C ILE A 93 -20.57 -2.78 10.05
N LEU A 94 -20.52 -2.49 11.33
CA LEU A 94 -21.53 -1.72 12.05
C LEU A 94 -20.90 -0.43 12.60
N LEU A 95 -20.95 0.63 11.82
CA LEU A 95 -20.53 1.96 12.24
C LEU A 95 -21.41 2.49 13.38
N LYS A 96 -20.82 3.29 14.25
CA LYS A 96 -21.58 4.16 15.16
C LYS A 96 -22.22 5.31 14.37
N PRO A 97 -23.37 5.85 14.78
CA PRO A 97 -24.13 6.82 13.99
C PRO A 97 -23.34 8.09 13.62
N GLU A 98 -22.45 8.55 14.51
CA GLU A 98 -21.58 9.69 14.24
C GLU A 98 -20.55 9.41 13.13
N TYR A 99 -19.97 8.22 13.11
CA TYR A 99 -18.99 7.81 12.08
C TYR A 99 -19.65 7.44 10.75
N GLU A 100 -20.88 6.95 10.77
CA GLU A 100 -21.67 6.78 9.55
C GLU A 100 -21.96 8.13 8.88
N LYS A 101 -22.23 9.17 9.65
CA LYS A 101 -22.38 10.54 9.11
C LYS A 101 -21.08 11.06 8.52
N ILE A 102 -19.95 10.84 9.19
CA ILE A 102 -18.63 11.21 8.68
C ILE A 102 -18.38 10.50 7.35
N MET A 103 -18.54 9.18 7.27
CA MET A 103 -18.39 8.42 6.04
C MET A 103 -19.25 9.00 4.89
N LYS A 104 -20.54 9.23 5.14
CA LYS A 104 -21.46 9.78 4.16
C LYS A 104 -21.13 11.22 3.71
N SER A 105 -20.41 11.98 4.52
CA SER A 105 -20.01 13.37 4.20
C SER A 105 -18.73 13.46 3.37
N ARG A 106 -17.93 12.38 3.30
CA ARG A 106 -16.64 12.35 2.60
C ARG A 106 -16.81 12.54 1.10
N LYS A 107 -15.87 13.24 0.49
CA LYS A 107 -15.79 13.45 -0.95
C LYS A 107 -14.50 12.81 -1.47
N ALA A 108 -14.52 12.28 -2.68
CA ALA A 108 -13.37 11.57 -3.27
C ALA A 108 -12.07 12.40 -3.27
N GLY A 109 -12.13 13.71 -3.54
CA GLY A 109 -10.96 14.58 -3.49
C GLY A 109 -10.41 14.85 -2.08
N GLN A 110 -11.08 14.40 -1.03
CA GLN A 110 -10.58 14.45 0.35
C GLN A 110 -9.86 13.18 0.76
N ASP A 111 -9.86 12.15 -0.11
CA ASP A 111 -9.13 10.93 0.13
C ASP A 111 -7.62 11.24 0.24
N PRO A 112 -6.93 10.81 1.31
CA PRO A 112 -5.49 11.00 1.44
C PRO A 112 -4.71 10.50 0.23
N GLU A 113 -5.08 9.35 -0.35
CA GLU A 113 -4.41 8.79 -1.52
C GLU A 113 -4.50 9.70 -2.75
N ALA A 114 -5.65 10.34 -2.98
CA ALA A 114 -5.80 11.32 -4.07
C ALA A 114 -4.85 12.52 -3.93
N ASN A 115 -4.41 12.80 -2.71
CA ASN A 115 -3.47 13.87 -2.37
C ASN A 115 -2.04 13.35 -2.14
N CYS A 116 -1.72 12.16 -2.62
CA CYS A 116 -0.42 11.53 -2.43
C CYS A 116 0.01 11.41 -0.95
N LEU A 117 -0.94 11.16 -0.06
CA LEU A 117 -0.69 10.85 1.34
C LEU A 117 -0.85 9.35 1.59
N PRO A 118 -0.25 8.81 2.65
CA PRO A 118 -0.32 7.39 2.94
C PRO A 118 -1.75 6.86 3.13
N THR A 119 -1.98 5.62 2.71
CA THR A 119 -3.30 4.98 2.77
C THR A 119 -3.56 4.23 4.08
N GLY A 120 -2.54 4.09 4.92
CA GLY A 120 -2.66 3.35 6.18
C GLY A 120 -2.87 1.84 6.01
N VAL A 121 -3.29 1.16 7.08
CA VAL A 121 -3.57 -0.27 7.13
C VAL A 121 -5.09 -0.46 7.28
N PRO A 122 -5.73 -1.35 6.51
CA PRO A 122 -5.19 -2.39 5.61
C PRO A 122 -4.99 -1.95 4.15
N ARG A 123 -5.37 -0.75 3.77
CA ARG A 123 -5.42 -0.28 2.39
C ARG A 123 -4.04 -0.15 1.70
N MET A 124 -2.96 -0.32 2.42
CA MET A 124 -1.59 -0.17 1.90
C MET A 124 -1.19 -1.17 0.82
N ALA A 125 -1.90 -2.28 0.66
CA ALA A 125 -1.55 -3.37 -0.24
C ALA A 125 -2.52 -3.57 -1.43
N PRO A 126 -3.08 -2.53 -2.08
CA PRO A 126 -3.88 -2.70 -3.29
C PRO A 126 -3.01 -2.89 -4.53
N TYR A 127 -1.73 -2.57 -4.44
CA TYR A 127 -0.70 -2.66 -5.49
C TYR A 127 0.23 -3.82 -5.24
N PRO A 128 1.10 -4.18 -6.20
CA PRO A 128 2.14 -5.18 -5.98
C PRO A 128 3.01 -4.82 -4.77
N TRP A 129 3.37 -5.85 -4.00
CA TRP A 129 4.16 -5.68 -2.80
C TRP A 129 5.08 -6.89 -2.56
N THR A 130 6.10 -6.70 -1.74
CA THR A 130 7.04 -7.74 -1.34
C THR A 130 7.44 -7.59 0.11
N ILE A 131 7.99 -8.67 0.70
CA ILE A 131 8.58 -8.66 2.04
C ILE A 131 10.09 -8.79 1.93
N ALA A 132 10.80 -7.81 2.49
CA ALA A 132 12.24 -7.88 2.73
C ALA A 132 12.50 -8.20 4.20
N THR A 133 13.51 -9.03 4.46
CA THR A 133 13.87 -9.47 5.81
C THR A 133 15.18 -8.85 6.27
N ALA A 134 15.25 -8.50 7.55
CA ALA A 134 16.47 -8.10 8.23
C ALA A 134 16.50 -8.75 9.63
N PRO A 135 17.64 -8.80 10.31
CA PRO A 135 17.68 -9.35 11.67
C PRO A 135 16.66 -8.71 12.60
N GLY A 136 15.71 -9.52 13.10
CA GLY A 136 14.64 -9.08 14.01
C GLY A 136 13.59 -8.17 13.39
N LYS A 137 13.50 -8.06 12.07
CA LYS A 137 12.55 -7.18 11.38
C LYS A 137 12.09 -7.74 10.05
N LEU A 138 10.87 -7.39 9.66
CA LEU A 138 10.36 -7.50 8.30
C LEU A 138 10.05 -6.10 7.78
N PHE A 139 10.18 -5.91 6.48
CA PHE A 139 9.77 -4.70 5.78
C PHE A 139 8.83 -5.08 4.65
N PHE A 140 7.63 -4.54 4.70
CA PHE A 140 6.72 -4.59 3.56
C PHE A 140 7.03 -3.41 2.66
N LEU A 141 7.36 -3.70 1.41
CA LEU A 141 7.65 -2.72 0.37
C LEU A 141 6.51 -2.76 -0.63
N PHE A 142 5.95 -1.61 -0.97
CA PHE A 142 4.79 -1.47 -1.84
C PHE A 142 5.18 -0.70 -3.10
N GLU A 143 4.67 -1.13 -4.26
CA GLU A 143 4.85 -0.40 -5.52
C GLU A 143 4.10 0.93 -5.50
N GLY A 144 2.91 0.95 -4.92
CA GLY A 144 2.13 2.16 -4.68
C GLY A 144 2.32 2.72 -3.26
N ASN A 145 1.41 3.57 -2.82
CA ASN A 145 1.39 4.13 -1.46
C ASN A 145 2.58 5.04 -1.10
N ILE A 146 3.05 5.83 -2.05
CA ILE A 146 3.97 6.95 -1.77
C ILE A 146 5.23 6.50 -1.04
N HIS A 147 6.25 6.02 -1.75
CA HIS A 147 7.60 5.76 -1.22
C HIS A 147 7.66 5.21 0.20
N SER A 148 6.61 4.51 0.64
CA SER A 148 6.52 4.08 2.00
C SER A 148 6.82 2.60 2.13
N TYR A 149 7.29 2.25 3.28
CA TYR A 149 7.47 0.88 3.72
C TYR A 149 6.84 0.73 5.10
N ARG A 150 6.42 -0.48 5.43
CA ARG A 150 5.98 -0.80 6.77
C ARG A 150 7.02 -1.67 7.43
N GLN A 151 7.46 -1.27 8.63
CA GLN A 151 8.40 -2.04 9.44
C GLN A 151 7.64 -2.84 10.48
N ILE A 152 7.94 -4.12 10.58
CA ILE A 152 7.40 -5.02 11.60
C ILE A 152 8.55 -5.51 12.46
N PHE A 153 8.43 -5.37 13.78
CA PHE A 153 9.41 -5.85 14.73
C PHE A 153 9.15 -7.32 15.07
N MET A 154 10.16 -8.18 14.82
CA MET A 154 10.11 -9.63 15.03
C MET A 154 11.00 -10.08 16.19
N ASP A 155 11.40 -9.17 17.06
CA ASP A 155 12.36 -9.39 18.15
C ASP A 155 11.70 -9.73 19.50
N GLY A 156 10.38 -9.97 19.50
CA GLY A 156 9.61 -10.35 20.70
C GLY A 156 9.29 -9.21 21.66
N ARG A 157 9.50 -7.96 21.22
CA ARG A 157 9.10 -6.80 22.03
C ARG A 157 7.60 -6.70 22.21
N GLN A 158 7.20 -5.97 23.23
CA GLN A 158 5.82 -5.54 23.41
C GLN A 158 5.61 -4.17 22.75
N HIS A 159 4.36 -3.81 22.48
CA HIS A 159 4.01 -2.47 22.06
C HIS A 159 4.45 -1.40 23.08
N SER A 160 4.77 -0.23 22.55
CA SER A 160 4.95 0.96 23.37
C SER A 160 3.68 1.27 24.15
N LYS A 161 3.80 1.75 25.39
CA LYS A 161 2.63 2.07 26.22
C LYS A 161 1.81 3.23 25.63
N ASP A 162 2.48 4.14 24.94
CA ASP A 162 1.92 5.35 24.35
C ASP A 162 2.67 5.58 23.02
N PRO A 163 2.33 4.84 21.95
CA PRO A 163 2.97 5.01 20.65
C PRO A 163 2.55 6.33 20.02
N ASP A 164 3.51 7.03 19.39
CA ASP A 164 3.20 8.21 18.57
C ASP A 164 2.27 7.80 17.42
N PRO A 165 1.11 8.48 17.22
CA PRO A 165 0.18 8.14 16.15
C PRO A 165 0.80 8.34 14.76
N THR A 166 0.82 7.28 13.96
CA THR A 166 1.37 7.29 12.61
C THR A 166 0.39 6.71 11.58
N TRP A 167 0.70 6.85 10.29
CA TRP A 167 -0.11 6.30 9.21
C TRP A 167 -0.17 4.77 9.20
N TYR A 168 0.91 4.11 9.64
CA TYR A 168 1.04 2.64 9.58
C TYR A 168 1.10 2.00 10.97
N GLY A 169 1.00 2.80 12.02
CA GLY A 169 1.06 2.32 13.40
C GLY A 169 2.42 1.75 13.80
N GLU A 170 2.49 1.24 15.02
CA GLU A 170 3.57 0.41 15.52
C GLU A 170 3.20 -1.06 15.34
N SER A 171 3.97 -1.79 14.52
CA SER A 171 3.70 -3.19 14.19
C SER A 171 4.73 -4.10 14.85
N ILE A 172 4.24 -5.09 15.60
CA ILE A 172 5.03 -6.20 16.11
C ILE A 172 4.54 -7.50 15.48
N GLY A 173 5.43 -8.46 15.27
CA GLY A 173 5.08 -9.71 14.62
C GLY A 173 5.66 -10.92 15.32
N HIS A 174 4.98 -12.05 15.13
CA HIS A 174 5.43 -13.35 15.60
C HIS A 174 4.87 -14.47 14.71
N TRP A 175 5.41 -15.66 14.86
CA TRP A 175 4.93 -16.83 14.14
C TRP A 175 4.04 -17.71 15.02
N GLU A 176 2.86 -18.05 14.51
CA GLU A 176 1.98 -19.09 15.04
C GLU A 176 1.96 -20.28 14.06
N GLY A 177 2.83 -21.26 14.30
CA GLY A 177 3.04 -22.36 13.34
C GLY A 177 3.53 -21.80 11.99
N ASP A 178 2.73 -21.95 10.94
CA ASP A 178 3.00 -21.48 9.57
C ASP A 178 2.33 -20.12 9.25
N THR A 179 1.70 -19.50 10.22
CA THR A 179 1.04 -18.20 10.07
C THR A 179 1.90 -17.09 10.67
N LEU A 180 2.22 -16.08 9.88
CA LEU A 180 2.78 -14.83 10.38
C LEU A 180 1.63 -13.97 10.94
N VAL A 181 1.73 -13.62 12.21
CA VAL A 181 0.78 -12.73 12.87
C VAL A 181 1.44 -11.38 13.08
N ILE A 182 0.75 -10.31 12.67
CA ILE A 182 1.20 -8.93 12.86
C ILE A 182 0.13 -8.20 13.66
N ASP A 183 0.53 -7.64 14.79
CA ASP A 183 -0.29 -6.86 15.69
C ASP A 183 0.11 -5.39 15.58
N THR A 184 -0.86 -4.47 15.40
CA THR A 184 -0.58 -3.06 15.11
C THR A 184 -1.53 -2.13 15.83
N ILE A 185 -0.95 -1.18 16.55
CA ILE A 185 -1.63 -0.08 17.25
C ILE A 185 -0.97 1.26 16.93
N GLY A 186 -1.48 2.36 17.47
CA GLY A 186 -0.85 3.67 17.32
C GLY A 186 -1.07 4.29 15.94
N PHE A 187 -2.26 4.19 15.42
CA PHE A 187 -2.66 4.84 14.17
C PHE A 187 -3.11 6.28 14.39
N ASN A 188 -2.78 7.17 13.45
CA ASN A 188 -3.47 8.47 13.35
C ASN A 188 -4.84 8.29 12.69
N GLU A 189 -5.70 9.32 12.72
CA GLU A 189 -7.06 9.30 12.15
C GLU A 189 -7.13 9.80 10.70
N LEU A 190 -5.99 9.91 10.00
CA LEU A 190 -5.90 10.67 8.74
C LEU A 190 -6.22 9.86 7.50
N PHE A 191 -6.23 8.53 7.55
CA PHE A 191 -6.50 7.69 6.37
C PHE A 191 -7.92 7.09 6.37
N TRP A 192 -8.28 6.48 5.26
CA TRP A 192 -9.54 5.76 5.08
C TRP A 192 -9.26 4.30 4.76
N PHE A 193 -10.09 3.40 5.23
CA PHE A 193 -9.90 1.98 4.92
C PHE A 193 -10.10 1.65 3.44
N ASP A 194 -10.88 2.48 2.71
CA ASP A 194 -11.22 2.24 1.31
C ASP A 194 -11.74 3.52 0.62
N PHE A 195 -12.01 3.43 -0.69
CA PHE A 195 -12.64 4.52 -1.44
C PHE A 195 -14.10 4.77 -1.05
N ALA A 196 -14.78 3.83 -0.40
CA ALA A 196 -16.10 4.05 0.16
C ALA A 196 -16.07 5.00 1.37
N GLY A 197 -14.88 5.26 1.90
CA GLY A 197 -14.67 6.23 2.96
C GLY A 197 -14.90 5.69 4.37
N HIS A 198 -14.71 4.38 4.59
CA HIS A 198 -14.80 3.81 5.93
C HIS A 198 -13.79 4.45 6.87
N PRO A 199 -14.25 5.09 7.98
CA PRO A 199 -13.39 5.80 8.93
C PRO A 199 -12.83 4.87 9.98
N HIS A 200 -11.88 5.39 10.75
CA HIS A 200 -11.39 4.80 11.99
C HIS A 200 -11.01 5.92 12.96
N THR A 201 -10.59 5.53 14.17
CA THR A 201 -10.10 6.41 15.23
C THR A 201 -8.68 6.00 15.64
N GLU A 202 -8.04 6.79 16.52
CA GLU A 202 -6.76 6.43 17.14
C GLU A 202 -6.86 5.17 18.05
N LYS A 203 -8.08 4.69 18.33
CA LYS A 203 -8.30 3.43 19.05
C LYS A 203 -8.24 2.21 18.17
N LEU A 204 -7.93 2.39 16.89
CA LEU A 204 -7.80 1.31 15.94
C LEU A 204 -6.70 0.34 16.37
N HIS A 205 -7.06 -0.93 16.45
CA HIS A 205 -6.18 -2.06 16.60
C HIS A 205 -6.39 -3.01 15.43
N VAL A 206 -5.32 -3.38 14.75
CA VAL A 206 -5.36 -4.29 13.60
C VAL A 206 -4.52 -5.51 13.88
N VAL A 207 -5.11 -6.70 13.69
CA VAL A 207 -4.35 -7.96 13.72
C VAL A 207 -4.45 -8.63 12.38
N GLU A 208 -3.30 -8.80 11.72
CA GLU A 208 -3.19 -9.43 10.41
C GLU A 208 -2.58 -10.82 10.55
N ARG A 209 -3.10 -11.79 9.81
CA ARG A 209 -2.67 -13.17 9.82
C ARG A 209 -2.38 -13.62 8.39
N TYR A 210 -1.11 -13.72 8.05
CA TYR A 210 -0.66 -14.13 6.72
C TYR A 210 -0.37 -15.62 6.69
N THR A 211 -1.06 -16.33 5.80
CA THR A 211 -0.85 -17.78 5.58
C THR A 211 -0.59 -18.05 4.10
N ARG A 212 0.60 -18.56 3.80
CA ARG A 212 0.93 -19.02 2.45
C ARG A 212 0.43 -20.45 2.28
N SER A 213 -0.73 -20.61 1.60
CA SER A 213 -1.40 -21.90 1.45
C SER A 213 -0.67 -22.86 0.51
N ASP A 214 0.02 -22.32 -0.50
CA ASP A 214 0.80 -23.05 -1.49
C ASP A 214 1.86 -22.14 -2.14
N LEU A 215 2.52 -22.60 -3.22
CA LEU A 215 3.54 -21.81 -3.91
C LEU A 215 3.03 -20.44 -4.36
N GLY A 216 1.82 -20.36 -4.87
CA GLY A 216 1.31 -19.20 -5.58
C GLY A 216 0.28 -18.37 -4.82
N ASN A 217 -0.20 -18.83 -3.66
CA ASN A 217 -1.31 -18.19 -2.98
C ASN A 217 -0.95 -17.81 -1.54
N LEU A 218 -1.29 -16.59 -1.17
CA LEU A 218 -1.16 -16.03 0.17
C LEU A 218 -2.51 -15.45 0.60
N VAL A 219 -3.01 -15.91 1.73
CA VAL A 219 -4.25 -15.42 2.35
C VAL A 219 -3.88 -14.52 3.52
N GLU A 220 -4.58 -13.40 3.62
CA GLU A 220 -4.44 -12.45 4.71
C GLU A 220 -5.81 -12.27 5.37
N GLU A 221 -5.93 -12.66 6.64
CA GLU A 221 -7.07 -12.34 7.48
C GLU A 221 -6.73 -11.11 8.32
N ILE A 222 -7.58 -10.08 8.26
CA ILE A 222 -7.35 -8.78 8.89
C ILE A 222 -8.48 -8.50 9.87
N LEU A 223 -8.23 -8.65 11.15
CA LEU A 223 -9.14 -8.23 12.21
C LEU A 223 -9.03 -6.72 12.40
N ILE A 224 -10.14 -6.04 12.28
CA ILE A 224 -10.30 -4.62 12.59
C ILE A 224 -11.06 -4.50 13.90
N ASP A 225 -10.43 -3.95 14.92
CA ASP A 225 -11.04 -3.63 16.19
C ASP A 225 -10.84 -2.15 16.50
N ASP A 226 -11.90 -1.37 16.31
CA ASP A 226 -11.91 0.06 16.63
C ASP A 226 -13.18 0.40 17.39
N PRO A 227 -13.14 0.30 18.72
CA PRO A 227 -14.28 0.63 19.57
C PRO A 227 -14.64 2.12 19.55
N GLY A 228 -13.82 2.97 18.93
CA GLY A 228 -14.14 4.37 18.68
C GLY A 228 -15.20 4.52 17.59
N ALA A 229 -14.98 3.91 16.43
CA ALA A 229 -15.82 4.07 15.25
C ALA A 229 -16.87 2.98 15.06
N TYR A 230 -16.61 1.75 15.50
CA TYR A 230 -17.46 0.58 15.25
C TYR A 230 -18.11 0.04 16.53
N GLN A 231 -19.24 -0.66 16.35
CA GLN A 231 -19.99 -1.26 17.46
C GLN A 231 -19.38 -2.61 17.88
N LYS A 232 -18.69 -3.30 16.99
CA LYS A 232 -18.00 -4.57 17.22
C LYS A 232 -16.85 -4.73 16.22
N PRO A 233 -15.84 -5.55 16.53
CA PRO A 233 -14.80 -5.95 15.61
C PRO A 233 -15.38 -6.70 14.39
N PHE A 234 -14.64 -6.67 13.27
CA PHE A 234 -14.93 -7.43 12.06
C PHE A 234 -13.64 -7.87 11.38
N THR A 235 -13.73 -8.90 10.56
CA THR A 235 -12.58 -9.48 9.86
C THR A 235 -12.74 -9.32 8.34
N LEU A 236 -11.67 -8.91 7.68
CA LEU A 236 -11.55 -8.89 6.22
C LEU A 236 -10.70 -10.09 5.78
N ILE A 237 -10.93 -10.60 4.56
CA ILE A 237 -10.13 -11.66 3.96
C ILE A 237 -9.63 -11.18 2.60
N ALA A 238 -8.32 -10.98 2.50
CA ALA A 238 -7.64 -10.62 1.27
C ALA A 238 -6.88 -11.83 0.70
N HIS A 239 -6.90 -11.97 -0.61
CA HIS A 239 -6.15 -13.00 -1.34
C HIS A 239 -5.09 -12.33 -2.19
N ASN A 240 -3.89 -12.87 -2.14
CA ASN A 240 -2.75 -12.39 -2.90
C ASN A 240 -2.16 -13.54 -3.73
N ARG A 241 -1.77 -13.24 -4.97
CA ARG A 241 -1.16 -14.19 -5.90
C ARG A 241 0.29 -13.84 -6.15
N LEU A 242 1.15 -14.86 -6.15
CA LEU A 242 2.53 -14.68 -6.49
C LEU A 242 2.67 -14.34 -7.98
N ASP A 243 3.36 -13.26 -8.28
CA ASP A 243 3.88 -12.97 -9.60
C ASP A 243 5.35 -13.44 -9.68
N PRO A 244 5.62 -14.60 -10.29
CA PRO A 244 6.97 -15.19 -10.26
C PRO A 244 7.99 -14.42 -11.10
N LYS A 245 7.54 -13.47 -11.90
CA LYS A 245 8.38 -12.59 -12.73
C LYS A 245 8.17 -11.11 -12.38
N GLY A 246 7.39 -10.85 -11.34
CA GLY A 246 7.11 -9.50 -10.88
C GLY A 246 8.35 -8.83 -10.30
N GLU A 247 8.44 -7.55 -10.54
CA GLU A 247 9.38 -6.64 -9.90
C GLU A 247 8.57 -5.51 -9.28
N ILE A 248 9.06 -4.92 -8.21
CA ILE A 248 8.48 -3.70 -7.62
C ILE A 248 9.02 -2.53 -8.42
N MET A 249 8.12 -1.80 -9.04
CA MET A 249 8.48 -0.62 -9.83
C MET A 249 8.56 0.62 -8.94
N GLU A 250 9.37 1.57 -9.36
CA GLU A 250 9.33 2.92 -8.78
C GLU A 250 8.00 3.58 -9.15
N TYR A 251 7.34 4.15 -8.15
CA TYR A 251 6.11 4.90 -8.32
C TYR A 251 6.19 6.21 -7.55
N ILE A 252 6.02 7.33 -8.22
CA ILE A 252 6.03 8.67 -7.64
C ILE A 252 4.66 9.29 -7.84
N CYS A 253 3.84 9.20 -6.81
CA CYS A 253 2.45 9.65 -6.84
C CYS A 253 2.29 11.12 -7.28
N GLN A 254 3.26 11.98 -6.95
CA GLN A 254 3.21 13.42 -7.26
C GLN A 254 3.58 13.73 -8.71
N GLU A 255 4.18 12.78 -9.42
CA GLU A 255 4.54 12.93 -10.83
C GLU A 255 3.28 12.90 -11.68
N ASP A 256 2.98 14.01 -12.37
CA ASP A 256 1.78 14.19 -13.21
C ASP A 256 0.43 13.95 -12.49
N ASN A 257 0.38 14.06 -11.15
CA ASN A 257 -0.85 13.88 -10.39
C ASN A 257 -1.83 15.00 -10.68
N GLN A 258 -2.89 14.69 -11.45
CA GLN A 258 -4.00 15.61 -11.76
C GLN A 258 -5.27 15.29 -10.97
N ASP A 259 -5.27 14.23 -10.16
CA ASP A 259 -6.44 13.75 -9.44
C ASP A 259 -7.10 14.80 -8.54
N PRO A 260 -6.37 15.60 -7.73
CA PRO A 260 -6.99 16.61 -6.88
C PRO A 260 -7.83 17.65 -7.64
N ALA A 261 -7.46 17.94 -8.89
CA ALA A 261 -8.19 18.87 -9.74
C ALA A 261 -9.42 18.24 -10.44
N HIS A 262 -9.39 16.93 -10.66
CA HIS A 262 -10.40 16.20 -11.44
C HIS A 262 -11.37 15.39 -10.56
N ILE A 263 -11.00 15.00 -9.35
CA ILE A 263 -11.86 14.25 -8.44
C ILE A 263 -12.84 15.22 -7.77
N VAL A 264 -14.08 15.19 -8.22
CA VAL A 264 -15.18 16.01 -7.70
C VAL A 264 -16.39 15.15 -7.36
N GLY A 265 -17.13 15.53 -6.32
CA GLY A 265 -18.37 14.87 -5.95
C GLY A 265 -18.26 13.95 -4.73
N PRO A 266 -19.33 13.20 -4.41
CA PRO A 266 -19.34 12.28 -3.29
C PRO A 266 -18.53 11.02 -3.58
N VAL A 267 -18.02 10.40 -2.53
CA VAL A 267 -17.42 9.07 -2.61
C VAL A 267 -18.44 8.06 -3.15
N ARG A 268 -18.04 7.25 -4.11
CA ARG A 268 -18.86 6.17 -4.66
C ARG A 268 -18.07 4.87 -4.54
N PRO A 269 -18.64 3.81 -3.96
CA PRO A 269 -18.06 2.48 -4.01
C PRO A 269 -17.89 2.02 -5.47
N LEU A 270 -16.78 1.39 -5.77
CA LEU A 270 -16.49 0.83 -7.11
C LEU A 270 -17.27 -0.45 -7.39
#